data_13096c7b2db2d7c68c10b1d7e687513d
#
_entry.id   13096c7b2db2d7c68c10b1d7e687513d
#
_cell.length_a   1.000
_cell.length_b   1.000
_cell.length_c   1.000
_cell.angle_alpha   90.00
_cell.angle_beta   90.00
_cell.angle_gamma   90.00
#
_symmetry.space_group_name_H-M   'P 1'
#
loop_
_entity.id
_entity.type
_entity.pdbx_description
1 polymer ?
#
loop_
_entity_poly.entity_id
_entity_poly.type
_entity_poly.pdbx_seq_one_letter_code
_entity_poly.pdbx_strand_id
1 'polypeptide(L)' 'MILLIDNYDSFTYNLYQYFGTFTDEIRVVRNDTVTLEEIRQMHPEKIVLSPGPKSPSEAGICMDVVKEFYREVPILGIC' A
#
# COMPACT_ATOMS: atom_id res chain seq x y z
N MET A 1 -0.55 1.90 12.40
CA MET A 1 0.31 2.32 11.28
C MET A 1 -0.43 2.07 9.97
N ILE A 2 -0.39 3.02 9.08
CA ILE A 2 -0.93 2.88 7.73
C ILE A 2 0.20 2.50 6.79
N LEU A 3 0.03 1.41 6.06
CA LEU A 3 1.01 0.99 5.06
C LEU A 3 0.56 1.48 3.70
N LEU A 4 1.39 2.29 3.06
CA LEU A 4 1.12 2.82 1.72
C LEU A 4 2.03 2.11 0.73
N ILE A 5 1.45 1.34 -0.19
CA ILE A 5 2.22 0.62 -1.19
C ILE A 5 2.30 1.47 -2.45
N ASP A 6 3.51 1.85 -2.79
CA ASP A 6 3.81 2.71 -3.92
C ASP A 6 3.96 1.88 -5.19
N ASN A 7 3.15 2.18 -6.19
CA ASN A 7 3.21 1.54 -7.51
C ASN A 7 3.95 2.42 -8.51
N TYR A 8 4.96 3.15 -8.04
CA TYR A 8 5.78 4.03 -8.89
C TYR A 8 4.97 5.15 -9.53
N ASP A 9 4.07 5.72 -8.75
CA ASP A 9 3.23 6.83 -9.20
C ASP A 9 3.63 8.08 -8.45
N SER A 10 3.76 9.21 -9.16
CA SER A 10 4.07 10.49 -8.55
C SER A 10 3.01 10.93 -7.54
N PHE A 11 1.79 10.42 -7.66
CA PHE A 11 0.70 10.76 -6.75
C PHE A 11 0.91 10.17 -5.35
N THR A 12 1.79 9.20 -5.20
CA THR A 12 2.06 8.57 -3.91
C THR A 12 2.49 9.59 -2.85
N TYR A 13 3.31 10.57 -3.25
CA TYR A 13 3.75 11.59 -2.30
C TYR A 13 2.57 12.43 -1.80
N ASN A 14 1.62 12.74 -2.67
CA ASN A 14 0.42 13.48 -2.27
C ASN A 14 -0.42 12.67 -1.30
N LEU A 15 -0.54 11.37 -1.53
CA LEU A 15 -1.25 10.48 -0.62
C LEU A 15 -0.58 10.43 0.73
N TYR A 16 0.74 10.35 0.75
CA TYR A 16 1.49 10.35 1.99
C TYR A 16 1.20 11.61 2.80
N GLN A 17 1.19 12.76 2.13
CA GLN A 17 0.89 14.03 2.81
C GLN A 17 -0.56 14.09 3.29
N TYR A 18 -1.48 13.61 2.47
CA TYR A 18 -2.89 13.61 2.84
C TYR A 18 -3.13 12.79 4.10
N PHE A 19 -2.63 11.55 4.12
CA PHE A 19 -2.81 10.70 5.28
C PHE A 19 -2.02 11.19 6.49
N GLY A 20 -0.96 11.93 6.26
CA GLY A 20 -0.19 12.55 7.33
C GLY A 20 -0.97 13.57 8.14
N THR A 21 -2.10 14.07 7.60
CA THR A 21 -2.96 14.96 8.36
C THR A 21 -3.79 14.22 9.41
N PHE A 22 -3.89 12.89 9.30
CA PHE A 22 -4.65 12.06 10.23
C PHE A 22 -3.77 11.28 11.18
N THR A 23 -2.58 10.92 10.75
CA THR A 23 -1.66 10.13 11.56
C THR A 23 -0.24 10.40 11.11
N ASP A 24 0.70 10.32 12.05
CA ASP A 24 2.13 10.40 11.73
C ASP A 24 2.75 9.02 11.59
N GLU A 25 1.94 7.96 11.71
CA GLU A 25 2.43 6.59 11.57
C GLU A 25 2.09 6.04 10.20
N ILE A 26 2.79 6.53 9.18
CA ILE A 26 2.64 6.06 7.80
C ILE A 26 3.96 5.50 7.34
N ARG A 27 3.92 4.32 6.72
CA ARG A 27 5.09 3.71 6.12
C ARG A 27 4.86 3.51 4.65
N VAL A 28 5.79 3.96 3.82
CA VAL A 28 5.72 3.82 2.37
C VAL A 28 6.68 2.73 1.94
N VAL A 29 6.19 1.77 1.16
CA VAL A 29 7.01 0.71 0.58
C VAL A 29 6.68 0.61 -0.90
N ARG A 30 7.66 0.15 -1.69
CA ARG A 30 7.44 -0.04 -3.12
C ARG A 30 6.96 -1.46 -3.39
N ASN A 31 6.14 -1.59 -4.43
CA ASN A 31 5.48 -2.84 -4.76
C ASN A 31 6.43 -3.97 -5.12
N ASP A 32 7.63 -3.65 -5.56
CA ASP A 32 8.61 -4.65 -6.00
C ASP A 32 9.72 -4.91 -4.98
N THR A 33 9.70 -4.22 -3.83
CA THR A 33 10.74 -4.38 -2.81
C THR A 33 10.23 -4.96 -1.51
N VAL A 34 8.92 -5.12 -1.37
CA VAL A 34 8.31 -5.65 -0.14
C VAL A 34 7.73 -7.03 -0.41
N THR A 35 7.76 -7.90 0.60
CA THR A 35 7.14 -9.22 0.52
C THR A 35 5.91 -9.27 1.40
N LEU A 36 5.05 -10.28 1.14
CA LEU A 36 3.85 -10.48 1.97
C LEU A 36 4.24 -10.74 3.42
N GLU A 37 5.31 -11.50 3.64
CA GLU A 37 5.77 -11.80 4.99
C GLU A 37 6.22 -10.52 5.71
N GLU A 38 6.93 -9.65 5.02
CA GLU A 38 7.35 -8.38 5.61
C GLU A 38 6.14 -7.54 6.01
N ILE A 39 5.11 -7.50 5.15
CA ILE A 39 3.88 -6.77 5.45
C ILE A 39 3.22 -7.36 6.68
N ARG A 40 3.14 -8.67 6.77
CA ARG A 40 2.51 -9.33 7.92
C ARG A 40 3.26 -9.00 9.21
N GLN A 41 4.58 -8.95 9.15
CA GLN A 41 5.39 -8.60 10.33
C GLN A 41 5.22 -7.15 10.75
N MET A 42 4.85 -6.27 9.84
CA MET A 42 4.61 -4.86 10.17
C MET A 42 3.31 -4.65 10.93
N HIS A 43 2.37 -5.58 10.84
CA HIS A 43 1.05 -5.48 11.47
C HIS A 43 0.33 -4.16 11.16
N PRO A 44 0.17 -3.80 9.87
CA PRO A 44 -0.49 -2.54 9.55
C PRO A 44 -1.97 -2.57 9.93
N GLU A 45 -2.49 -1.46 10.40
CA GLU A 45 -3.91 -1.34 10.70
C GLU A 45 -4.73 -1.14 9.44
N LYS A 46 -4.13 -0.49 8.44
CA LYS A 46 -4.75 -0.24 7.14
C LYS A 46 -3.69 -0.31 6.06
N ILE A 47 -4.11 -0.71 4.87
CA ILE A 47 -3.23 -0.76 3.70
C ILE A 47 -3.84 0.12 2.62
N VAL A 48 -3.04 1.00 2.03
CA VAL A 48 -3.45 1.86 0.93
C VAL A 48 -2.61 1.50 -0.28
N LEU A 49 -3.27 1.23 -1.41
CA LEU A 49 -2.60 0.92 -2.66
C LEU A 49 -2.67 2.16 -3.54
N SER A 50 -1.53 2.76 -3.84
CA SER A 50 -1.50 3.93 -4.71
C SER A 50 -1.80 3.53 -6.15
N PRO A 51 -2.21 4.48 -7.01
CA PRO A 51 -2.50 4.16 -8.40
C PRO A 51 -1.28 3.57 -9.09
N GLY A 52 -1.53 2.56 -9.94
CA GLY A 52 -0.48 2.00 -10.76
C GLY A 52 -0.53 2.61 -12.16
N PRO A 53 0.60 2.79 -12.81
CA PRO A 53 0.62 3.39 -14.15
C PRO A 53 0.13 2.43 -15.22
N LYS A 54 -0.01 1.14 -14.92
CA LYS A 54 -0.32 0.11 -15.90
C LYS A 54 -1.30 -0.89 -15.34
N SER A 55 -1.36 -2.07 -15.94
CA SER A 55 -2.30 -3.13 -15.56
C SER A 55 -1.99 -3.68 -14.16
N PRO A 56 -2.97 -4.33 -13.52
CA PRO A 56 -2.73 -4.93 -12.21
C PRO A 56 -1.57 -5.93 -12.18
N SER A 57 -1.33 -6.63 -13.28
CA SER A 57 -0.21 -7.57 -13.33
C SER A 57 1.15 -6.88 -13.24
N GLU A 58 1.21 -5.59 -13.55
CA GLU A 58 2.43 -4.80 -13.47
C GLU A 58 2.54 -4.04 -12.16
N ALA A 59 1.55 -4.15 -11.30
CA ALA A 59 1.56 -3.51 -9.99
C ALA A 59 2.24 -4.37 -8.93
N GLY A 60 3.04 -5.34 -9.34
CA GLY A 60 3.82 -6.16 -8.43
C GLY A 60 2.97 -6.94 -7.47
N ILE A 61 3.21 -6.72 -6.17
CA ILE A 61 2.63 -7.52 -5.11
C ILE A 61 1.17 -7.15 -4.80
N CYS A 62 0.63 -6.09 -5.40
CA CYS A 62 -0.66 -5.54 -4.95
C CYS A 62 -1.81 -6.55 -5.00
N MET A 63 -1.90 -7.35 -6.06
CA MET A 63 -2.96 -8.37 -6.13
C MET A 63 -2.83 -9.41 -5.03
N ASP A 64 -1.59 -9.81 -4.73
CA ASP A 64 -1.35 -10.77 -3.66
C ASP A 64 -1.67 -10.19 -2.30
N VAL A 65 -1.41 -8.90 -2.10
CA VAL A 65 -1.76 -8.21 -0.86
C VAL A 65 -3.27 -8.24 -0.65
N VAL A 66 -4.04 -7.94 -1.69
CA VAL A 66 -5.50 -7.98 -1.56
C VAL A 66 -5.97 -9.38 -1.18
N LYS A 67 -5.48 -10.41 -1.87
CA LYS A 67 -5.88 -11.78 -1.60
C LYS A 67 -5.51 -12.23 -0.19
N GLU A 68 -4.34 -11.81 0.27
CA GLU A 68 -3.82 -12.29 1.56
C GLU A 68 -4.45 -11.57 2.75
N PHE A 69 -4.72 -10.27 2.62
CA PHE A 69 -5.06 -9.44 3.77
C PHE A 69 -6.48 -8.90 3.79
N TYR A 70 -7.28 -9.09 2.75
CA TYR A 70 -8.56 -8.39 2.66
C TYR A 70 -9.52 -8.71 3.81
N ARG A 71 -9.38 -9.86 4.46
CA ARG A 71 -10.23 -10.25 5.59
C ARG A 71 -9.70 -9.76 6.93
N GLU A 72 -8.43 -9.39 6.99
CA GLU A 72 -7.78 -9.04 8.25
C GLU A 72 -7.55 -7.54 8.37
N VAL A 73 -7.33 -6.84 7.25
CA VAL A 73 -6.92 -5.45 7.25
C VAL A 73 -7.73 -4.70 6.20
N PRO A 74 -8.33 -3.55 6.56
CA PRO A 74 -8.98 -2.71 5.54
C PRO A 74 -7.97 -2.28 4.48
N ILE A 75 -8.37 -2.42 3.22
CA ILE A 75 -7.51 -2.08 2.09
C ILE A 75 -8.24 -1.05 1.22
N LEU A 76 -7.57 0.06 0.93
CA LEU A 76 -8.09 1.09 0.05
C LEU A 76 -7.23 1.12 -1.21
N GLY A 77 -7.85 0.87 -2.35
CA GLY A 77 -7.19 1.03 -3.64
C GLY A 77 -7.58 2.35 -4.27
N ILE A 78 -6.60 3.09 -4.76
CA ILE A 78 -6.83 4.38 -5.39
C ILE A 78 -6.52 4.24 -6.88
N CYS A 79 -7.46 4.64 -7.71
CA CYS A 79 -7.35 4.56 -9.17
C CYS A 79 -7.07 5.92 -9.76
#